data_20565a72b59e7b3d63ad1b8d3abf74dd
#
_entry.id   20565a72b59e7b3d63ad1b8d3abf74dd
#
_cell.length_a   1.000
_cell.length_b   1.000
_cell.length_c   1.000
_cell.angle_alpha   90.00
_cell.angle_beta   90.00
_cell.angle_gamma   90.00
#
_symmetry.space_group_name_H-M   'P 1'
#
loop_
_entity.id
_entity.type
_entity.pdbx_description
1 polymer ?
#
loop_
_entity_poly.entity_id
_entity_poly.type
_entity_poly.pdbx_seq_one_letter_code
_entity_poly.pdbx_strand_id
1 'polypeptide(L)'
;MDFAASPRAKELTDLVTTFVTEEIEPRVDDYHRDVARGGDHTTWAESQIMTELRAKARAQGLWNLFLPVGHDQPYAEQFGTHGGAGLSNLDYAPVAEAMGRATTLAPYVFNCNAPDTGNMEVLLKYGTAEQKQTWLEPLLDGQIRSMFGMTEPGVASSDATNMAATAVLDGDDVVINGTKWFSTGVGHPDCKVMIFMGLTDPDADRHHRHSMVLVPLDADGVVEVQRMLPTMGIYDEPVGHGQVR
;
A
#
# COMPACT_ATOMS: atom_id res chain seq x y z
N MET A 1 -15.68 27.57 -5.35
CA MET A 1 -15.02 26.54 -4.52
C MET A 1 -13.62 27.08 -4.26
N ASP A 2 -13.19 27.16 -3.01
CA ASP A 2 -11.84 27.59 -2.66
C ASP A 2 -10.93 26.36 -2.51
N PHE A 3 -9.83 26.33 -3.25
CA PHE A 3 -8.83 25.26 -3.23
C PHE A 3 -7.55 25.68 -2.47
N ALA A 4 -7.59 26.79 -1.76
CA ALA A 4 -6.43 27.24 -0.99
C ALA A 4 -6.15 26.26 0.15
N ALA A 5 -4.88 25.83 0.24
CA ALA A 5 -4.43 24.99 1.33
C ALA A 5 -4.55 25.70 2.68
N SER A 6 -4.96 24.98 3.72
CA SER A 6 -4.99 25.51 5.08
C SER A 6 -3.58 25.90 5.58
N PRO A 7 -3.45 26.74 6.62
CA PRO A 7 -2.15 27.06 7.20
C PRO A 7 -1.36 25.80 7.62
N ARG A 8 -2.05 24.78 8.16
CA ARG A 8 -1.43 23.51 8.56
C ARG A 8 -0.94 22.71 7.36
N ALA A 9 -1.73 22.66 6.28
CA ALA A 9 -1.31 22.00 5.05
C ALA A 9 -0.07 22.67 4.43
N LYS A 10 -0.01 24.00 4.43
CA LYS A 10 1.18 24.74 3.95
C LYS A 10 2.41 24.41 4.77
N GLU A 11 2.31 24.46 6.11
CA GLU A 11 3.41 24.10 7.02
C GLU A 11 3.95 22.70 6.72
N LEU A 12 3.05 21.69 6.61
CA LEU A 12 3.44 20.33 6.32
C LEU A 12 4.02 20.16 4.91
N THR A 13 3.48 20.85 3.93
CA THR A 13 4.02 20.87 2.56
C THR A 13 5.44 21.41 2.54
N ASP A 14 5.70 22.49 3.27
CA ASP A 14 7.05 23.10 3.37
C ASP A 14 8.02 22.12 4.06
N LEU A 15 7.61 21.49 5.15
CA LEU A 15 8.44 20.48 5.86
C LEU A 15 8.74 19.28 4.96
N VAL A 16 7.74 18.73 4.28
CA VAL A 16 7.92 17.60 3.35
C VAL A 16 8.80 18.00 2.17
N THR A 17 8.59 19.19 1.60
CA THR A 17 9.42 19.69 0.50
C THR A 17 10.88 19.81 0.92
N THR A 18 11.15 20.38 2.09
CA THR A 18 12.50 20.50 2.65
C THR A 18 13.12 19.13 2.85
N PHE A 19 12.39 18.20 3.49
CA PHE A 19 12.89 16.84 3.73
C PHE A 19 13.19 16.11 2.41
N VAL A 20 12.31 16.22 1.42
CA VAL A 20 12.53 15.61 0.10
C VAL A 20 13.78 16.18 -0.55
N THR A 21 13.94 17.50 -0.56
CA THR A 21 15.06 18.16 -1.22
C THR A 21 16.40 17.91 -0.52
N GLU A 22 16.42 17.93 0.81
CA GLU A 22 17.68 17.86 1.58
C GLU A 22 18.09 16.43 1.96
N GLU A 23 17.12 15.54 2.19
CA GLU A 23 17.41 14.20 2.70
C GLU A 23 17.16 13.09 1.66
N ILE A 24 16.14 13.22 0.80
CA ILE A 24 15.75 12.15 -0.13
C ILE A 24 16.42 12.30 -1.49
N GLU A 25 16.24 13.45 -2.18
CA GLU A 25 16.76 13.65 -3.54
C GLU A 25 18.26 13.34 -3.67
N PRO A 26 19.13 13.73 -2.72
CA PRO A 26 20.55 13.40 -2.81
C PRO A 26 20.87 11.91 -2.71
N ARG A 27 19.93 11.08 -2.25
CA ARG A 27 20.13 9.64 -2.01
C ARG A 27 19.40 8.74 -3.01
N VAL A 28 18.63 9.30 -3.94
CA VAL A 28 17.83 8.53 -4.90
C VAL A 28 18.68 7.58 -5.74
N ASP A 29 19.77 8.07 -6.31
CA ASP A 29 20.65 7.24 -7.17
C ASP A 29 21.36 6.15 -6.37
N ASP A 30 21.77 6.45 -5.14
CA ASP A 30 22.40 5.47 -4.25
C ASP A 30 21.41 4.38 -3.84
N TYR A 31 20.17 4.77 -3.51
CA TYR A 31 19.10 3.84 -3.20
C TYR A 31 18.83 2.90 -4.38
N HIS A 32 18.63 3.42 -5.58
CA HIS A 32 18.36 2.58 -6.75
C HIS A 32 19.50 1.60 -7.06
N ARG A 33 20.75 2.02 -6.89
CA ARG A 33 21.89 1.09 -7.03
C ARG A 33 21.92 0.01 -5.94
N ASP A 34 21.53 0.37 -4.72
CA ASP A 34 21.51 -0.55 -3.59
C ASP A 34 20.43 -1.63 -3.72
N VAL A 35 19.23 -1.29 -4.20
CA VAL A 35 18.11 -2.24 -4.34
C VAL A 35 18.08 -3.02 -5.65
N ALA A 36 18.81 -2.59 -6.68
CA ALA A 36 18.78 -3.21 -8.00
C ALA A 36 19.27 -4.66 -7.98
N ARG A 37 18.36 -5.63 -8.19
CA ARG A 37 18.60 -7.09 -8.18
C ARG A 37 18.03 -7.79 -9.40
N GLY A 38 17.28 -7.07 -10.27
CA GLY A 38 16.58 -7.65 -11.41
C GLY A 38 15.33 -8.43 -11.02
N GLY A 39 14.80 -9.23 -11.93
CA GLY A 39 13.48 -9.83 -11.80
C GLY A 39 13.30 -10.96 -10.78
N ASP A 40 14.35 -11.38 -10.09
CA ASP A 40 14.27 -12.41 -9.05
C ASP A 40 13.99 -11.78 -7.67
N HIS A 41 12.70 -11.65 -7.35
CA HIS A 41 12.23 -11.04 -6.10
C HIS A 41 12.71 -11.78 -4.83
N THR A 42 13.10 -13.05 -4.93
CA THR A 42 13.60 -13.82 -3.78
C THR A 42 14.95 -13.30 -3.27
N THR A 43 15.62 -12.48 -4.07
CA THR A 43 16.90 -11.83 -3.73
C THR A 43 16.74 -10.39 -3.25
N TRP A 44 15.51 -9.87 -3.26
CA TRP A 44 15.25 -8.48 -2.91
C TRP A 44 15.34 -8.27 -1.40
N ALA A 45 15.79 -7.10 -1.03
CA ALA A 45 15.94 -6.70 0.36
C ALA A 45 15.66 -5.20 0.51
N GLU A 46 15.19 -4.80 1.67
CA GLU A 46 15.06 -3.39 2.02
C GLU A 46 16.44 -2.74 2.14
N SER A 47 16.55 -1.52 1.68
CA SER A 47 17.77 -0.73 1.77
C SER A 47 17.97 -0.11 3.15
N GLN A 48 19.22 -0.07 3.61
CA GLN A 48 19.57 0.69 4.82
C GLN A 48 19.24 2.18 4.67
N ILE A 49 19.34 2.72 3.45
CA ILE A 49 18.97 4.10 3.13
C ILE A 49 17.49 4.35 3.46
N MET A 50 16.60 3.43 3.08
CA MET A 50 15.15 3.53 3.41
C MET A 50 14.93 3.52 4.92
N THR A 51 15.58 2.62 5.63
CA THR A 51 15.48 2.51 7.10
C THR A 51 15.88 3.81 7.79
N GLU A 52 17.00 4.40 7.38
CA GLU A 52 17.50 5.67 7.93
C GLU A 52 16.56 6.85 7.64
N LEU A 53 16.07 6.96 6.40
CA LEU A 53 15.16 8.03 6.00
C LEU A 53 13.81 7.93 6.73
N ARG A 54 13.26 6.72 6.88
CA ARG A 54 12.04 6.49 7.68
C ARG A 54 12.21 6.90 9.14
N ALA A 55 13.34 6.54 9.75
CA ALA A 55 13.61 6.93 11.13
C ALA A 55 13.67 8.45 11.29
N LYS A 56 14.32 9.17 10.36
CA LYS A 56 14.36 10.64 10.34
C LYS A 56 12.98 11.26 10.13
N ALA A 57 12.19 10.74 9.19
CA ALA A 57 10.85 11.23 8.91
C ALA A 57 9.93 11.07 10.12
N ARG A 58 9.95 9.90 10.78
CA ARG A 58 9.20 9.66 12.02
C ARG A 58 9.61 10.62 13.14
N ALA A 59 10.90 10.85 13.32
CA ALA A 59 11.40 11.77 14.36
C ALA A 59 10.92 13.21 14.17
N GLN A 60 10.61 13.60 12.92
CA GLN A 60 10.06 14.91 12.57
C GLN A 60 8.52 14.93 12.51
N GLY A 61 7.84 13.82 12.84
CA GLY A 61 6.37 13.71 12.75
C GLY A 61 5.84 13.63 11.32
N LEU A 62 6.70 13.33 10.35
CA LEU A 62 6.34 13.19 8.92
C LEU A 62 6.04 11.71 8.61
N TRP A 63 4.99 11.17 9.23
CA TRP A 63 4.64 9.75 9.12
C TRP A 63 3.13 9.57 8.98
N ASN A 64 2.70 8.71 8.07
CA ASN A 64 1.29 8.43 7.80
C ASN A 64 0.45 9.69 7.50
N LEU A 65 1.03 10.69 6.85
CA LEU A 65 0.38 11.98 6.61
C LEU A 65 -0.91 11.87 5.77
N PHE A 66 -1.09 10.75 5.06
CA PHE A 66 -2.30 10.44 4.28
C PHE A 66 -3.53 10.16 5.15
N LEU A 67 -3.35 9.75 6.43
CA LEU A 67 -4.46 9.34 7.28
C LEU A 67 -5.50 10.46 7.38
N PRO A 68 -6.72 10.23 6.87
CA PRO A 68 -7.76 11.26 6.85
C PRO A 68 -8.33 11.48 8.25
N VAL A 69 -9.05 12.58 8.40
CA VAL A 69 -9.99 12.73 9.52
C VAL A 69 -11.05 11.65 9.37
N GLY A 70 -11.20 10.79 10.37
CA GLY A 70 -12.05 9.60 10.30
C GLY A 70 -13.46 9.85 9.76
N HIS A 71 -13.99 8.89 9.01
CA HIS A 71 -15.33 8.98 8.44
C HIS A 71 -16.42 9.04 9.53
N ASP A 72 -16.30 8.24 10.58
CA ASP A 72 -17.24 8.17 11.70
C ASP A 72 -16.54 8.17 13.07
N GLN A 73 -15.21 8.06 13.08
CA GLN A 73 -14.38 8.16 14.29
C GLN A 73 -13.04 8.77 13.94
N PRO A 74 -12.49 9.64 14.78
CA PRO A 74 -11.19 10.24 14.52
C PRO A 74 -10.11 9.17 14.65
N TYR A 75 -9.52 8.77 13.52
CA TYR A 75 -8.41 7.80 13.48
C TYR A 75 -7.25 8.23 14.38
N ALA A 76 -7.01 9.54 14.48
CA ALA A 76 -5.98 10.08 15.34
C ALA A 76 -6.20 9.76 16.84
N GLU A 77 -7.45 9.64 17.30
CA GLU A 77 -7.75 9.22 18.68
C GLU A 77 -7.53 7.72 18.86
N GLN A 78 -7.89 6.93 17.85
CA GLN A 78 -7.81 5.48 17.90
C GLN A 78 -6.38 4.97 17.67
N PHE A 79 -5.62 5.63 16.78
CA PHE A 79 -4.27 5.23 16.36
C PHE A 79 -3.25 6.36 16.45
N GLY A 80 -3.43 7.31 17.34
CA GLY A 80 -2.60 8.52 17.47
C GLY A 80 -1.12 8.27 17.75
N THR A 81 -0.76 7.07 18.19
CA THR A 81 0.64 6.65 18.37
C THR A 81 1.32 6.28 17.04
N HIS A 82 0.54 6.06 15.97
CA HIS A 82 1.05 5.63 14.67
C HIS A 82 1.25 6.79 13.67
N GLY A 83 1.14 8.03 14.08
CA GLY A 83 1.31 9.20 13.23
C GLY A 83 0.00 9.69 12.60
N GLY A 84 0.13 10.39 11.49
CA GLY A 84 -0.98 11.05 10.82
C GLY A 84 -1.10 12.53 11.19
N ALA A 85 -1.67 13.33 10.29
CA ALA A 85 -1.86 14.77 10.49
C ALA A 85 -3.33 15.19 10.49
N GLY A 86 -4.26 14.25 10.26
CA GLY A 86 -5.70 14.52 10.21
C GLY A 86 -6.08 15.51 9.12
N LEU A 87 -5.39 15.50 7.99
CA LEU A 87 -5.65 16.39 6.87
C LEU A 87 -6.91 15.95 6.11
N SER A 88 -7.65 16.93 5.58
CA SER A 88 -8.61 16.65 4.53
C SER A 88 -7.88 16.23 3.23
N ASN A 89 -8.59 15.58 2.31
CA ASN A 89 -8.01 15.23 1.00
C ASN A 89 -7.52 16.48 0.25
N LEU A 90 -8.21 17.61 0.40
CA LEU A 90 -7.80 18.89 -0.18
C LEU A 90 -6.48 19.39 0.41
N ASP A 91 -6.31 19.28 1.72
CA ASP A 91 -5.10 19.68 2.42
C ASP A 91 -3.93 18.70 2.23
N TYR A 92 -4.23 17.41 2.03
CA TYR A 92 -3.20 16.42 1.73
C TYR A 92 -2.65 16.51 0.30
N ALA A 93 -3.43 17.00 -0.66
CA ALA A 93 -3.03 17.06 -2.06
C ALA A 93 -1.67 17.76 -2.29
N PRO A 94 -1.39 18.97 -1.76
CA PRO A 94 -0.08 19.61 -1.93
C PRO A 94 1.05 18.86 -1.20
N VAL A 95 0.76 18.15 -0.10
CA VAL A 95 1.74 17.30 0.60
C VAL A 95 2.13 16.11 -0.29
N ALA A 96 1.14 15.47 -0.92
CA ALA A 96 1.36 14.36 -1.86
C ALA A 96 2.12 14.83 -3.12
N GLU A 97 1.82 16.03 -3.63
CA GLU A 97 2.56 16.65 -4.73
C GLU A 97 4.05 16.84 -4.38
N ALA A 98 4.34 17.32 -3.17
CA ALA A 98 5.72 17.47 -2.70
C ALA A 98 6.47 16.12 -2.65
N MET A 99 5.81 15.04 -2.21
CA MET A 99 6.37 13.67 -2.25
C MET A 99 6.60 13.19 -3.69
N GLY A 100 5.75 13.61 -4.63
CA GLY A 100 5.83 13.25 -6.04
C GLY A 100 7.12 13.71 -6.75
N ARG A 101 7.95 14.55 -6.15
CA ARG A 101 9.27 14.93 -6.68
C ARG A 101 10.27 13.78 -6.67
N ALA A 102 10.14 12.84 -5.73
CA ALA A 102 10.94 11.62 -5.62
C ALA A 102 10.00 10.40 -5.48
N THR A 103 9.17 10.14 -6.51
CA THR A 103 8.04 9.21 -6.49
C THR A 103 8.41 7.79 -6.09
N THR A 104 9.59 7.31 -6.45
CA THR A 104 10.05 5.94 -6.16
C THR A 104 10.55 5.76 -4.72
N LEU A 105 10.75 6.84 -3.98
CA LEU A 105 11.33 6.78 -2.65
C LEU A 105 10.51 7.54 -1.60
N ALA A 106 10.14 8.79 -1.86
CA ALA A 106 9.52 9.64 -0.84
C ALA A 106 8.19 9.09 -0.27
N PRO A 107 7.23 8.57 -1.06
CA PRO A 107 6.02 7.99 -0.49
C PRO A 107 6.29 6.86 0.50
N TYR A 108 7.30 6.02 0.23
CA TYR A 108 7.69 4.91 1.11
C TYR A 108 8.39 5.40 2.39
N VAL A 109 9.17 6.47 2.29
CA VAL A 109 9.84 7.10 3.45
C VAL A 109 8.82 7.63 4.45
N PHE A 110 7.71 8.21 3.98
CA PHE A 110 6.65 8.76 4.82
C PHE A 110 5.53 7.76 5.15
N ASN A 111 5.65 6.50 4.72
CA ASN A 111 4.60 5.47 4.81
C ASN A 111 3.27 5.92 4.19
N CYS A 112 3.37 6.61 3.06
CA CYS A 112 2.24 7.16 2.29
C CYS A 112 2.13 6.54 0.89
N ASN A 113 2.72 5.35 0.69
CA ASN A 113 2.77 4.65 -0.60
C ASN A 113 1.52 3.81 -0.85
N ALA A 114 1.18 3.65 -2.11
CA ALA A 114 0.22 2.64 -2.56
C ALA A 114 0.93 1.28 -2.75
N PRO A 115 0.25 0.14 -2.49
CA PRO A 115 -1.16 0.01 -2.13
C PRO A 115 -1.44 0.14 -0.62
N ASP A 116 -0.42 0.25 0.22
CA ASP A 116 -0.55 0.19 1.68
C ASP A 116 -1.55 1.21 2.22
N THR A 117 -1.54 2.46 1.72
CA THR A 117 -2.47 3.50 2.17
C THR A 117 -3.93 3.10 1.97
N GLY A 118 -4.29 2.61 0.78
CA GLY A 118 -5.65 2.14 0.50
C GLY A 118 -6.02 0.92 1.33
N ASN A 119 -5.09 -0.03 1.50
CA ASN A 119 -5.31 -1.23 2.30
C ASN A 119 -5.48 -0.89 3.79
N MET A 120 -4.70 0.06 4.31
CA MET A 120 -4.88 0.57 5.67
C MET A 120 -6.25 1.23 5.85
N GLU A 121 -6.73 2.03 4.89
CA GLU A 121 -8.07 2.63 4.97
C GLU A 121 -9.19 1.58 4.93
N VAL A 122 -9.05 0.51 4.13
CA VAL A 122 -9.99 -0.61 4.13
C VAL A 122 -10.04 -1.27 5.51
N LEU A 123 -8.89 -1.55 6.12
CA LEU A 123 -8.80 -2.14 7.45
C LEU A 123 -9.35 -1.20 8.53
N LEU A 124 -9.05 0.10 8.45
CA LEU A 124 -9.59 1.11 9.36
C LEU A 124 -11.12 1.11 9.37
N LYS A 125 -11.71 1.08 8.19
CA LYS A 125 -13.16 1.20 8.02
C LYS A 125 -13.92 -0.09 8.28
N TYR A 126 -13.39 -1.23 7.83
CA TYR A 126 -14.13 -2.48 7.76
C TYR A 126 -13.53 -3.61 8.60
N GLY A 127 -12.28 -3.49 9.03
CA GLY A 127 -11.59 -4.52 9.80
C GLY A 127 -12.21 -4.71 11.19
N THR A 128 -12.23 -5.97 11.65
CA THR A 128 -12.50 -6.30 13.06
C THR A 128 -11.37 -5.80 13.97
N ALA A 129 -11.59 -5.78 15.27
CA ALA A 129 -10.54 -5.42 16.22
C ALA A 129 -9.29 -6.32 16.08
N GLU A 130 -9.49 -7.62 15.90
CA GLU A 130 -8.42 -8.59 15.68
C GLU A 130 -7.66 -8.34 14.37
N GLN A 131 -8.38 -8.10 13.27
CA GLN A 131 -7.77 -7.79 11.98
C GLN A 131 -6.98 -6.48 12.01
N LYS A 132 -7.46 -5.48 12.74
CA LYS A 132 -6.74 -4.22 12.95
C LYS A 132 -5.46 -4.44 13.75
N GLN A 133 -5.51 -5.19 14.82
CA GLN A 133 -4.33 -5.51 15.62
C GLN A 133 -3.31 -6.33 14.83
N THR A 134 -3.78 -7.31 14.05
CA THR A 134 -2.91 -8.24 13.31
C THR A 134 -2.26 -7.58 12.10
N TRP A 135 -3.00 -6.75 11.37
CA TRP A 135 -2.56 -6.23 10.07
C TRP A 135 -2.41 -4.72 10.02
N LEU A 136 -3.38 -3.97 10.55
CA LEU A 136 -3.37 -2.52 10.42
C LEU A 136 -2.27 -1.86 11.26
N GLU A 137 -2.14 -2.21 12.54
CA GLU A 137 -1.12 -1.62 13.41
C GLU A 137 0.29 -1.84 12.87
N PRO A 138 0.70 -3.06 12.44
CA PRO A 138 2.01 -3.26 11.83
C PRO A 138 2.20 -2.52 10.49
N LEU A 139 1.13 -2.34 9.69
CA LEU A 139 1.18 -1.52 8.46
C LEU A 139 1.38 -0.03 8.80
N LEU A 140 0.64 0.50 9.77
CA LEU A 140 0.79 1.88 10.24
C LEU A 140 2.20 2.14 10.80
N ASP A 141 2.79 1.13 11.44
CA ASP A 141 4.17 1.20 11.92
C ASP A 141 5.23 0.95 10.84
N GLY A 142 4.82 0.59 9.63
CA GLY A 142 5.72 0.27 8.54
C GLY A 142 6.57 -0.98 8.77
N GLN A 143 6.13 -1.88 9.67
CA GLN A 143 6.78 -3.15 9.98
C GLN A 143 6.50 -4.21 8.94
N ILE A 144 5.34 -4.15 8.32
CA ILE A 144 4.94 -5.01 7.21
C ILE A 144 4.47 -4.18 6.01
N ARG A 145 4.33 -4.85 4.88
CA ARG A 145 3.74 -4.34 3.65
C ARG A 145 2.57 -5.19 3.24
N SER A 146 1.77 -4.66 2.34
CA SER A 146 0.60 -5.32 1.80
C SER A 146 0.55 -5.26 0.29
N MET A 147 -0.30 -6.08 -0.30
CA MET A 147 -0.64 -6.01 -1.71
C MET A 147 -2.16 -6.01 -1.90
N PHE A 148 -2.61 -5.57 -3.08
CA PHE A 148 -4.00 -5.65 -3.49
C PHE A 148 -4.12 -6.53 -4.74
N GLY A 149 -4.80 -7.65 -4.62
CA GLY A 149 -5.01 -8.62 -5.69
C GLY A 149 -6.34 -8.35 -6.42
N MET A 150 -6.33 -7.45 -7.41
CA MET A 150 -7.52 -7.09 -8.18
C MET A 150 -7.38 -7.47 -9.64
N THR A 151 -6.42 -6.89 -10.35
CA THR A 151 -6.26 -6.99 -11.79
C THR A 151 -5.97 -8.42 -12.24
N GLU A 152 -6.61 -8.87 -13.31
CA GLU A 152 -6.48 -10.21 -13.86
C GLU A 152 -6.00 -10.15 -15.32
N PRO A 153 -5.13 -11.09 -15.76
CA PRO A 153 -4.64 -11.09 -17.14
C PRO A 153 -5.70 -11.46 -18.17
N GLY A 154 -6.74 -12.18 -17.77
CA GLY A 154 -7.77 -12.73 -18.66
C GLY A 154 -9.00 -11.85 -18.90
N VAL A 155 -9.13 -10.75 -18.14
CA VAL A 155 -10.33 -9.89 -18.19
C VAL A 155 -9.97 -8.41 -18.19
N ALA A 156 -10.89 -7.57 -18.69
CA ALA A 156 -10.75 -6.11 -18.63
C ALA A 156 -11.03 -5.60 -17.20
N SER A 157 -10.02 -5.66 -16.33
CA SER A 157 -10.15 -5.43 -14.89
C SER A 157 -10.39 -3.96 -14.49
N SER A 158 -10.31 -3.02 -15.45
CA SER A 158 -10.76 -1.63 -15.22
C SER A 158 -12.26 -1.55 -14.92
N ASP A 159 -13.04 -2.51 -15.39
CA ASP A 159 -14.37 -2.79 -14.87
C ASP A 159 -14.28 -3.92 -13.84
N ALA A 160 -14.28 -3.57 -12.57
CA ALA A 160 -14.15 -4.53 -11.46
C ALA A 160 -15.23 -5.62 -11.45
N THR A 161 -16.36 -5.37 -12.11
CA THR A 161 -17.45 -6.35 -12.21
C THR A 161 -17.15 -7.50 -13.17
N ASN A 162 -16.06 -7.42 -13.94
CA ASN A 162 -15.60 -8.47 -14.87
C ASN A 162 -14.62 -9.47 -14.21
N MET A 163 -14.17 -9.25 -12.98
CA MET A 163 -13.23 -10.16 -12.33
C MET A 163 -13.80 -11.57 -12.25
N ALA A 164 -12.98 -12.55 -12.63
CA ALA A 164 -13.36 -13.97 -12.74
C ALA A 164 -12.71 -14.86 -11.67
N ALA A 165 -11.65 -14.40 -11.01
CA ALA A 165 -11.06 -15.10 -9.87
C ALA A 165 -12.10 -15.23 -8.75
N THR A 166 -12.17 -16.40 -8.12
CA THR A 166 -13.25 -16.75 -7.18
C THR A 166 -12.78 -16.83 -5.74
N ALA A 167 -13.68 -16.56 -4.81
CA ALA A 167 -13.53 -16.85 -3.39
C ALA A 167 -14.82 -17.50 -2.90
N VAL A 168 -14.80 -18.81 -2.62
CA VAL A 168 -15.99 -19.60 -2.29
C VAL A 168 -15.86 -20.16 -0.89
N LEU A 169 -16.92 -20.07 -0.09
CA LEU A 169 -16.97 -20.70 1.22
C LEU A 169 -17.07 -22.23 1.06
N ASP A 170 -16.22 -22.97 1.77
CA ASP A 170 -16.24 -24.41 1.89
C ASP A 170 -16.11 -24.79 3.38
N GLY A 171 -17.23 -24.99 4.03
CA GLY A 171 -17.28 -25.13 5.50
C GLY A 171 -16.86 -23.84 6.19
N ASP A 172 -15.82 -23.90 7.00
CA ASP A 172 -15.24 -22.76 7.72
C ASP A 172 -14.10 -22.06 6.94
N ASP A 173 -13.75 -22.59 5.77
CA ASP A 173 -12.66 -22.09 4.93
C ASP A 173 -13.17 -21.24 3.76
N VAL A 174 -12.28 -20.38 3.23
CA VAL A 174 -12.50 -19.65 1.98
C VAL A 174 -11.53 -20.20 0.94
N VAL A 175 -12.06 -20.88 -0.08
CA VAL A 175 -11.27 -21.41 -1.20
C VAL A 175 -11.13 -20.36 -2.28
N ILE A 176 -9.90 -19.92 -2.53
CA ILE A 176 -9.58 -18.89 -3.51
C ILE A 176 -8.92 -19.54 -4.73
N ASN A 177 -9.41 -19.18 -5.95
CA ASN A 177 -8.83 -19.62 -7.21
C ASN A 177 -8.76 -18.49 -8.21
N GLY A 178 -7.59 -18.33 -8.81
CA GLY A 178 -7.40 -17.35 -9.88
C GLY A 178 -5.96 -16.89 -10.03
N THR A 179 -5.75 -16.02 -11.01
CA THR A 179 -4.46 -15.37 -11.24
C THR A 179 -4.66 -13.87 -11.21
N LYS A 180 -3.88 -13.20 -10.41
CA LYS A 180 -3.80 -11.73 -10.36
C LYS A 180 -2.46 -11.28 -10.94
N TRP A 181 -2.42 -10.08 -11.54
CA TRP A 181 -1.19 -9.50 -12.03
C TRP A 181 -1.11 -8.00 -11.72
N PHE A 182 0.05 -7.40 -12.00
CA PHE A 182 0.36 -6.04 -11.57
C PHE A 182 0.05 -5.81 -10.08
N SER A 183 0.26 -6.88 -9.29
CA SER A 183 0.06 -6.86 -7.85
C SER A 183 1.24 -6.15 -7.19
N THR A 184 1.10 -4.83 -7.03
CA THR A 184 2.13 -3.98 -6.43
C THR A 184 2.38 -4.36 -4.98
N GLY A 185 3.65 -4.43 -4.60
CA GLY A 185 4.07 -4.72 -3.24
C GLY A 185 4.42 -6.18 -2.98
N VAL A 186 3.99 -7.12 -3.84
CA VAL A 186 4.19 -8.56 -3.59
C VAL A 186 5.66 -8.99 -3.60
N GLY A 187 6.54 -8.23 -4.25
CA GLY A 187 7.97 -8.51 -4.27
C GLY A 187 8.70 -8.15 -2.97
N HIS A 188 8.08 -7.31 -2.14
CA HIS A 188 8.72 -6.83 -0.92
C HIS A 188 8.85 -7.95 0.13
N PRO A 189 10.04 -8.15 0.75
CA PRO A 189 10.25 -9.22 1.74
C PRO A 189 9.31 -9.13 2.95
N ASP A 190 8.88 -7.91 3.28
CA ASP A 190 7.94 -7.66 4.37
C ASP A 190 6.46 -7.61 3.94
N CYS A 191 6.14 -7.96 2.69
CA CYS A 191 4.75 -8.12 2.28
C CYS A 191 4.16 -9.36 2.99
N LYS A 192 3.12 -9.17 3.80
CA LYS A 192 2.57 -10.24 4.65
C LYS A 192 1.10 -10.50 4.41
N VAL A 193 0.39 -9.58 3.79
CA VAL A 193 -1.05 -9.68 3.58
C VAL A 193 -1.46 -9.20 2.20
N MET A 194 -2.37 -9.93 1.58
CA MET A 194 -3.07 -9.52 0.36
C MET A 194 -4.52 -9.18 0.70
N ILE A 195 -5.02 -8.08 0.18
CA ILE A 195 -6.47 -7.91 0.00
C ILE A 195 -6.82 -8.46 -1.36
N PHE A 196 -7.39 -9.66 -1.39
CA PHE A 196 -7.87 -10.30 -2.61
C PHE A 196 -9.29 -9.83 -2.92
N MET A 197 -9.54 -9.39 -4.13
CA MET A 197 -10.88 -9.11 -4.62
C MET A 197 -11.30 -10.16 -5.64
N GLY A 198 -12.41 -10.85 -5.36
CA GLY A 198 -12.89 -11.96 -6.20
C GLY A 198 -14.39 -12.15 -6.17
N LEU A 199 -14.86 -12.99 -7.08
CA LEU A 199 -16.26 -13.37 -7.25
C LEU A 199 -16.65 -14.32 -6.10
N THR A 200 -17.63 -13.89 -5.29
CA THR A 200 -18.12 -14.65 -4.13
C THR A 200 -19.57 -15.10 -4.31
N ASP A 201 -20.38 -14.35 -5.04
CA ASP A 201 -21.78 -14.67 -5.33
C ASP A 201 -22.10 -14.34 -6.80
N PRO A 202 -22.00 -15.33 -7.71
CA PRO A 202 -22.24 -15.12 -9.13
C PRO A 202 -23.71 -14.78 -9.47
N ASP A 203 -24.64 -15.13 -8.60
CA ASP A 203 -26.07 -14.93 -8.81
C ASP A 203 -26.59 -13.59 -8.28
N ALA A 204 -25.77 -12.87 -7.51
CA ALA A 204 -26.12 -11.55 -7.01
C ALA A 204 -26.13 -10.48 -8.11
N ASP A 205 -26.68 -9.31 -7.81
CA ASP A 205 -26.60 -8.15 -8.68
C ASP A 205 -25.17 -7.79 -9.03
N ARG A 206 -24.92 -7.30 -10.23
CA ARG A 206 -23.60 -7.02 -10.81
C ARG A 206 -22.61 -6.37 -9.85
N HIS A 207 -23.05 -5.43 -9.03
CA HIS A 207 -22.19 -4.69 -8.09
C HIS A 207 -22.09 -5.31 -6.69
N HIS A 208 -22.75 -6.45 -6.46
CA HIS A 208 -22.73 -7.18 -5.18
C HIS A 208 -22.09 -8.57 -5.26
N ARG A 209 -21.57 -8.96 -6.43
CA ARG A 209 -21.02 -10.30 -6.67
C ARG A 209 -19.63 -10.53 -6.11
N HIS A 210 -18.87 -9.45 -5.86
CA HIS A 210 -17.48 -9.52 -5.48
C HIS A 210 -17.29 -9.07 -4.05
N SER A 211 -16.36 -9.73 -3.37
CA SER A 211 -15.96 -9.39 -2.00
C SER A 211 -14.44 -9.22 -1.90
N MET A 212 -14.02 -8.57 -0.84
CA MET A 212 -12.61 -8.47 -0.47
C MET A 212 -12.32 -9.47 0.65
N VAL A 213 -11.25 -10.24 0.50
CA VAL A 213 -10.81 -11.25 1.47
C VAL A 213 -9.38 -10.93 1.88
N LEU A 214 -9.11 -10.92 3.19
CA LEU A 214 -7.75 -10.81 3.70
C LEU A 214 -7.07 -12.18 3.61
N VAL A 215 -5.94 -12.24 2.91
CA VAL A 215 -5.17 -13.46 2.67
C VAL A 215 -3.76 -13.28 3.22
N PRO A 216 -3.37 -13.99 4.29
CA PRO A 216 -1.98 -14.07 4.71
C PRO A 216 -1.13 -14.66 3.59
N LEU A 217 0.06 -14.09 3.30
CA LEU A 217 0.90 -14.59 2.21
C LEU A 217 1.66 -15.87 2.56
N ASP A 218 1.67 -16.26 3.82
CA ASP A 218 2.27 -17.51 4.34
C ASP A 218 1.23 -18.60 4.63
N ALA A 219 -0.03 -18.40 4.24
CA ALA A 219 -1.07 -19.43 4.40
C ALA A 219 -0.81 -20.62 3.47
N ASP A 220 -1.14 -21.83 3.93
CA ASP A 220 -0.89 -23.08 3.20
C ASP A 220 -1.52 -23.10 1.80
N GLY A 221 -0.73 -23.47 0.79
CA GLY A 221 -1.15 -23.63 -0.60
C GLY A 221 -1.45 -22.33 -1.32
N VAL A 222 -1.02 -21.19 -0.79
CA VAL A 222 -1.56 -19.92 -1.14
C VAL A 222 -0.75 -19.20 -2.22
N VAL A 223 -0.01 -18.25 -2.01
CA VAL A 223 0.34 -17.30 -3.06
C VAL A 223 1.65 -17.68 -3.73
N GLU A 224 1.57 -18.22 -4.93
CA GLU A 224 2.74 -18.39 -5.79
C GLU A 224 2.99 -17.09 -6.57
N VAL A 225 4.12 -16.44 -6.34
CA VAL A 225 4.62 -15.38 -7.22
C VAL A 225 5.21 -16.02 -8.47
N GLN A 226 4.46 -16.01 -9.55
CA GLN A 226 4.86 -16.68 -10.80
C GLN A 226 5.97 -15.93 -11.54
N ARG A 227 5.94 -14.60 -11.47
CA ARG A 227 6.96 -13.72 -12.02
C ARG A 227 6.77 -12.29 -11.58
N MET A 228 7.85 -11.52 -11.60
CA MET A 228 7.80 -10.07 -11.51
C MET A 228 7.62 -9.45 -12.90
N LEU A 229 6.88 -8.37 -12.95
CA LEU A 229 6.52 -7.66 -14.17
C LEU A 229 7.25 -6.31 -14.19
N PRO A 230 8.14 -6.07 -15.16
CA PRO A 230 8.75 -4.75 -15.28
C PRO A 230 7.71 -3.74 -15.77
N THR A 231 7.70 -2.57 -15.13
CA THR A 231 6.95 -1.41 -15.58
C THR A 231 7.93 -0.37 -16.12
N MET A 232 7.68 0.17 -17.30
CA MET A 232 8.59 1.12 -17.96
C MET A 232 10.06 0.64 -18.02
N GLY A 233 10.28 -0.69 -18.04
CA GLY A 233 11.62 -1.28 -18.14
C GLY A 233 12.35 -1.48 -16.81
N ILE A 234 11.73 -1.18 -15.68
CA ILE A 234 12.28 -1.40 -14.32
C ILE A 234 11.39 -2.32 -13.52
N TYR A 235 11.95 -3.03 -12.55
CA TYR A 235 11.18 -3.93 -11.66
C TYR A 235 10.65 -3.24 -10.40
N ASP A 236 11.08 -2.01 -10.13
CA ASP A 236 10.70 -1.21 -8.95
C ASP A 236 11.03 -1.92 -7.63
N GLU A 237 12.27 -2.45 -7.56
CA GLU A 237 12.75 -3.15 -6.37
C GLU A 237 12.83 -2.23 -5.14
N PRO A 238 12.57 -2.75 -3.94
CA PRO A 238 12.15 -4.11 -3.60
C PRO A 238 10.63 -4.33 -3.58
N VAL A 239 9.84 -3.39 -4.04
CA VAL A 239 8.36 -3.41 -4.00
C VAL A 239 7.79 -4.30 -5.10
N GLY A 240 8.06 -3.93 -6.34
CA GLY A 240 7.71 -4.66 -7.55
C GLY A 240 6.24 -4.82 -7.84
N HIS A 241 5.97 -5.37 -9.05
CA HIS A 241 4.63 -5.67 -9.52
C HIS A 241 4.61 -7.14 -9.97
N GLY A 242 3.93 -7.99 -9.24
CA GLY A 242 3.96 -9.43 -9.49
C GLY A 242 2.73 -9.97 -10.21
N GLN A 243 2.91 -11.11 -10.87
CA GLN A 243 1.84 -12.01 -11.23
C GLN A 243 1.78 -13.11 -10.18
N VAL A 244 0.62 -13.31 -9.58
CA VAL A 244 0.38 -14.25 -8.48
C VAL A 244 -0.76 -15.21 -8.80
N ARG A 245 -0.67 -16.41 -8.26
CA ARG A 245 -1.69 -17.44 -8.41
C ARG A 245 -1.97 -18.11 -7.07
#